data_954cd57cb6a45c5da4e358f25c7b377c
#
_entry.id   954cd57cb6a45c5da4e358f25c7b377c
#
_cell.length_a   1.000
_cell.length_b   1.000
_cell.length_c   1.000
_cell.angle_alpha   90.00
_cell.angle_beta   90.00
_cell.angle_gamma   90.00
#
_symmetry.space_group_name_H-M   'P 1'
#
loop_
_entity.id
_entity.type
_entity.pdbx_description
1 polymer ?
#
loop_
_entity_poly.entity_id
_entity_poly.type
_entity_poly.pdbx_seq_one_letter_code
_entity_poly.pdbx_strand_id
1 'polypeptide(L)'
;MDAAQLSALITGNTLYVDIPVGAPGAPEGGTAPIYYGESGSAAAQLPAGSKLVGTWRLEEDRYCIDWDNGPQNSCSQLVRGADGFVVMDVALREPRGLITRIAIGNAEDL
;
A
#
# COMPACT_ATOMS: atom_id res chain seq x y z
N MET A 1 -2.69 15.26 0.38
CA MET A 1 -1.76 15.07 -0.76
C MET A 1 -2.58 15.09 -2.04
N ASP A 2 -2.15 15.84 -3.04
CA ASP A 2 -2.88 15.90 -4.32
C ASP A 2 -2.51 14.73 -5.23
N ALA A 3 -3.21 14.61 -6.37
CA ALA A 3 -3.02 13.50 -7.31
C ALA A 3 -1.59 13.44 -7.87
N ALA A 4 -0.99 14.59 -8.17
CA ALA A 4 0.37 14.63 -8.74
C ALA A 4 1.42 14.18 -7.72
N GLN A 5 1.29 14.63 -6.48
CA GLN A 5 2.19 14.23 -5.39
C GLN A 5 2.04 12.73 -5.10
N LEU A 6 0.82 12.24 -5.07
CA LEU A 6 0.54 10.83 -4.83
C LEU A 6 1.12 9.96 -5.94
N SER A 7 0.92 10.35 -7.20
CA SER A 7 1.45 9.62 -8.36
C SER A 7 2.97 9.54 -8.31
N ALA A 8 3.64 10.64 -8.02
CA ALA A 8 5.10 10.70 -7.96
C ALA A 8 5.66 9.81 -6.84
N LEU A 9 4.92 9.69 -5.74
CA LEU A 9 5.36 8.91 -4.58
C LEU A 9 5.20 7.41 -4.80
N ILE A 10 4.11 6.99 -5.44
CA ILE A 10 3.71 5.58 -5.53
C ILE A 10 4.18 4.90 -6.81
N THR A 11 4.02 5.57 -7.96
CA THR A 11 4.19 4.92 -9.26
C THR A 11 5.62 4.42 -9.47
N GLY A 12 5.75 3.11 -9.71
CA GLY A 12 7.03 2.46 -9.95
C GLY A 12 7.87 2.25 -8.70
N ASN A 13 7.31 2.44 -7.51
CA ASN A 13 8.04 2.36 -6.25
C ASN A 13 7.50 1.26 -5.35
N THR A 14 8.33 0.87 -4.37
CA THR A 14 7.97 -0.07 -3.31
C THR A 14 7.72 0.72 -2.02
N LEU A 15 6.53 0.55 -1.45
CA LEU A 15 6.14 1.19 -0.19
C LEU A 15 6.14 0.13 0.91
N TYR A 16 6.83 0.43 2.01
CA TYR A 16 6.92 -0.46 3.16
C TYR A 16 5.89 -0.01 4.19
N VAL A 17 4.87 -0.86 4.40
CA VAL A 17 3.73 -0.55 5.26
C VAL A 17 3.85 -1.32 6.57
N ASP A 18 3.91 -0.62 7.68
CA ASP A 18 3.80 -1.22 9.00
C ASP A 18 2.33 -1.50 9.29
N ILE A 19 2.02 -2.76 9.53
CA ILE A 19 0.66 -3.25 9.76
C ILE A 19 0.47 -3.50 11.25
N PRO A 20 -0.61 -2.99 11.85
CA PRO A 20 -0.86 -3.21 13.27
C PRO A 20 -1.24 -4.66 13.58
N VAL A 21 -0.99 -5.08 14.81
CA VAL A 21 -1.41 -6.38 15.31
C VAL A 21 -2.94 -6.48 15.22
N GLY A 22 -3.42 -7.63 14.75
CA GLY A 22 -4.84 -7.90 14.60
C GLY A 22 -5.43 -7.54 13.24
N ALA A 23 -4.60 -7.04 12.31
CA ALA A 23 -5.08 -6.70 10.96
C ALA A 23 -5.41 -7.96 10.15
N PRO A 24 -6.41 -7.88 9.26
CA PRO A 24 -6.72 -8.99 8.34
C PRO A 24 -5.50 -9.35 7.48
N GLY A 25 -5.18 -10.64 7.42
CA GLY A 25 -4.03 -11.13 6.66
C GLY A 25 -2.69 -11.02 7.37
N ALA A 26 -2.63 -10.31 8.49
CA ALA A 26 -1.42 -10.13 9.28
C ALA A 26 -1.78 -10.02 10.77
N PRO A 27 -2.28 -11.10 11.40
CA PRO A 27 -2.76 -11.05 12.79
C PRO A 27 -1.69 -10.67 13.81
N GLU A 28 -0.42 -10.93 13.50
CA GLU A 28 0.69 -10.57 14.37
C GLU A 28 1.31 -9.21 14.01
N GLY A 29 0.76 -8.55 13.00
CA GLY A 29 1.33 -7.31 12.49
C GLY A 29 2.62 -7.54 11.71
N GLY A 30 3.40 -6.50 11.50
CA GLY A 30 4.68 -6.56 10.80
C GLY A 30 4.77 -5.55 9.67
N THR A 31 5.83 -5.67 8.86
CA THR A 31 6.04 -4.77 7.72
C THR A 31 5.81 -5.53 6.42
N ALA A 32 5.01 -4.95 5.54
CA ALA A 32 4.73 -5.51 4.21
C ALA A 32 5.24 -4.57 3.13
N PRO A 33 6.13 -5.02 2.25
CA PRO A 33 6.48 -4.27 1.05
C PRO A 33 5.37 -4.44 0.00
N ILE A 34 4.98 -3.33 -0.63
CA ILE A 34 4.02 -3.32 -1.72
C ILE A 34 4.63 -2.57 -2.90
N TYR A 35 4.75 -3.25 -4.03
CA TYR A 35 5.23 -2.64 -5.26
C TYR A 35 4.06 -2.19 -6.13
N TYR A 36 4.11 -0.94 -6.60
CA TYR A 36 3.12 -0.34 -7.47
C TYR A 36 3.75 -0.11 -8.85
N GLY A 37 3.54 -1.03 -9.76
CA GLY A 37 4.15 -0.98 -11.09
C GLY A 37 3.57 0.13 -11.98
N GLU A 38 4.40 0.67 -12.85
CA GLU A 38 3.99 1.72 -13.81
C GLU A 38 2.91 1.25 -14.77
N SER A 39 2.85 -0.04 -15.03
CA SER A 39 1.84 -0.63 -15.91
C SER A 39 0.48 -0.86 -15.24
N GLY A 40 0.36 -0.55 -13.93
CA GLY A 40 -0.84 -0.79 -13.16
C GLY A 40 -0.85 -2.12 -12.43
N SER A 41 0.27 -2.85 -12.43
CA SER A 41 0.41 -4.07 -11.64
C SER A 41 0.71 -3.73 -10.18
N ALA A 42 0.25 -4.58 -9.27
CA ALA A 42 0.55 -4.47 -7.84
C ALA A 42 1.00 -5.83 -7.32
N ALA A 43 1.98 -5.83 -6.44
CA ALA A 43 2.46 -7.04 -5.79
C ALA A 43 2.87 -6.73 -4.36
N ALA A 44 2.59 -7.63 -3.44
CA ALA A 44 2.93 -7.45 -2.04
C ALA A 44 3.39 -8.77 -1.41
N GLN A 45 4.17 -8.64 -0.35
CA GLN A 45 4.55 -9.76 0.49
C GLN A 45 4.06 -9.50 1.91
N LEU A 46 3.17 -10.35 2.41
CA LEU A 46 2.66 -10.22 3.78
C LEU A 46 3.69 -10.73 4.78
N PRO A 47 3.67 -10.22 6.03
CA PRO A 47 4.61 -10.68 7.06
C PRO A 47 4.60 -12.19 7.31
N ALA A 48 3.44 -12.84 7.10
CA ALA A 48 3.31 -14.29 7.25
C ALA A 48 3.88 -15.09 6.07
N GLY A 49 4.36 -14.43 5.03
CA GLY A 49 5.00 -15.06 3.87
C GLY A 49 4.13 -15.18 2.63
N SER A 50 2.84 -14.90 2.71
CA SER A 50 1.94 -14.96 1.56
C SER A 50 2.24 -13.81 0.59
N LYS A 51 2.23 -14.12 -0.70
CA LYS A 51 2.37 -13.11 -1.75
C LYS A 51 1.00 -12.75 -2.31
N LEU A 52 0.77 -11.46 -2.50
CA LEU A 52 -0.43 -10.94 -3.13
C LEU A 52 -0.08 -10.36 -4.49
N VAL A 53 -0.95 -10.58 -5.46
CA VAL A 53 -0.84 -9.96 -6.79
C VAL A 53 -2.17 -9.35 -7.17
N GLY A 54 -2.12 -8.28 -7.94
CA GLY A 54 -3.32 -7.59 -8.37
C GLY A 54 -3.01 -6.42 -9.28
N THR A 55 -3.95 -5.47 -9.31
CA THR A 55 -3.83 -4.24 -10.09
C THR A 55 -4.09 -3.04 -9.20
N TRP A 56 -3.57 -1.89 -9.58
CA TRP A 56 -3.80 -0.65 -8.86
C TRP A 56 -4.05 0.48 -9.84
N ARG A 57 -4.69 1.54 -9.34
CA ARG A 57 -4.97 2.73 -10.13
C ARG A 57 -5.05 3.95 -9.24
N LEU A 58 -4.84 5.12 -9.84
CA LEU A 58 -5.06 6.40 -9.19
C LEU A 58 -6.45 6.91 -9.53
N GLU A 59 -7.16 7.43 -8.54
CA GLU A 59 -8.44 8.11 -8.70
C GLU A 59 -8.40 9.39 -7.90
N GLU A 60 -8.24 10.53 -8.58
CA GLU A 60 -8.13 11.84 -7.93
C GLU A 60 -6.97 11.86 -6.90
N ASP A 61 -7.27 12.04 -5.63
CA ASP A 61 -6.29 12.13 -4.55
C ASP A 61 -6.13 10.81 -3.79
N ARG A 62 -6.55 9.69 -4.39
CA ARG A 62 -6.53 8.37 -3.78
C ARG A 62 -6.00 7.32 -4.74
N TYR A 63 -5.60 6.19 -4.20
CA TYR A 63 -5.22 5.03 -5.00
C TYR A 63 -6.05 3.83 -4.55
N CYS A 64 -6.38 2.99 -5.52
CA CYS A 64 -7.20 1.80 -5.29
C CYS A 64 -6.44 0.55 -5.72
N ILE A 65 -6.58 -0.51 -4.96
CA ILE A 65 -5.95 -1.80 -5.25
C ILE A 65 -7.03 -2.87 -5.34
N ASP A 66 -6.96 -3.66 -6.41
CA ASP A 66 -7.80 -4.84 -6.60
C ASP A 66 -6.89 -6.07 -6.54
N TRP A 67 -6.88 -6.77 -5.41
CA TRP A 67 -6.08 -7.97 -5.24
C TRP A 67 -6.76 -9.17 -5.89
N ASP A 68 -6.01 -9.98 -6.65
CA ASP A 68 -6.53 -11.19 -7.29
C ASP A 68 -6.72 -12.33 -6.30
N ASN A 69 -5.88 -12.36 -5.27
CA ASN A 69 -5.80 -13.49 -4.33
C ASN A 69 -5.72 -13.03 -2.87
N GLY A 70 -6.19 -11.85 -2.58
CA GLY A 70 -5.99 -11.27 -1.25
C GLY A 70 -7.24 -10.63 -0.68
N PRO A 71 -7.04 -9.62 0.17
CA PRO A 71 -8.14 -8.94 0.84
C PRO A 71 -9.05 -8.22 -0.15
N GLN A 72 -10.18 -7.77 0.39
CA GLN A 72 -11.15 -7.00 -0.36
C GLN A 72 -10.52 -5.76 -1.00
N ASN A 73 -10.98 -5.44 -2.19
CA ASN A 73 -10.55 -4.25 -2.91
C ASN A 73 -10.81 -3.00 -2.08
N SER A 74 -9.87 -2.06 -2.11
CA SER A 74 -9.97 -0.86 -1.29
C SER A 74 -9.28 0.32 -1.96
N CYS A 75 -9.74 1.51 -1.57
CA CYS A 75 -9.09 2.76 -1.93
C CYS A 75 -8.56 3.44 -0.67
N SER A 76 -7.40 4.06 -0.79
CA SER A 76 -6.73 4.70 0.34
C SER A 76 -6.20 6.07 -0.04
N GLN A 77 -6.07 6.92 0.97
CA GLN A 77 -5.35 8.19 0.87
C GLN A 77 -4.12 8.12 1.75
N LEU A 78 -3.08 8.85 1.39
CA LEU A 78 -1.90 8.99 2.22
C LEU A 78 -1.97 10.32 2.97
N VAL A 79 -1.86 10.24 4.28
CA VAL A 79 -1.86 11.41 5.17
C VAL A 79 -0.50 11.52 5.82
N ARG A 80 0.16 12.67 5.64
CA ARG A 80 1.48 12.90 6.23
C ARG A 80 1.38 12.94 7.75
N GLY A 81 2.19 12.10 8.42
CA GLY A 81 2.30 12.04 9.87
C GLY A 81 3.73 12.35 10.32
N ALA A 82 3.96 12.28 11.62
CA ALA A 82 5.29 12.54 12.21
C ALA A 82 6.33 11.50 11.80
N ASP A 83 5.92 10.24 11.65
CA ASP A 83 6.81 9.11 11.41
C ASP A 83 6.72 8.54 9.99
N GLY A 84 5.97 9.20 9.11
CA GLY A 84 5.78 8.73 7.73
C GLY A 84 4.40 9.10 7.21
N PHE A 85 3.86 8.25 6.33
CA PHE A 85 2.53 8.47 5.75
C PHE A 85 1.54 7.44 6.31
N VAL A 86 0.44 7.92 6.87
CA VAL A 86 -0.64 7.05 7.32
C VAL A 86 -1.47 6.63 6.10
N VAL A 87 -1.68 5.33 5.95
CA VAL A 87 -2.57 4.78 4.93
C VAL A 87 -3.98 4.83 5.50
N MET A 88 -4.81 5.71 4.94
CA MET A 88 -6.17 5.92 5.41
C MET A 88 -7.16 5.29 4.44
N ASP A 89 -7.96 4.33 4.93
CA ASP A 89 -9.03 3.73 4.14
C ASP A 89 -10.12 4.77 3.89
N VAL A 90 -10.46 4.99 2.61
CA VAL A 90 -11.41 6.04 2.23
C VAL A 90 -12.84 5.70 2.67
N ALA A 91 -13.25 4.44 2.50
CA ALA A 91 -14.61 4.03 2.81
C ALA A 91 -14.88 3.96 4.31
N LEU A 92 -13.93 3.41 5.06
CA LEU A 92 -14.06 3.23 6.51
C LEU A 92 -13.59 4.42 7.32
N ARG A 93 -12.78 5.30 6.69
CA ARG A 93 -12.12 6.45 7.34
C ARG A 93 -11.28 6.03 8.54
N GLU A 94 -10.59 4.89 8.39
CA GLU A 94 -9.75 4.31 9.42
C GLU A 94 -8.33 4.12 8.92
N PRO A 95 -7.31 4.30 9.78
CA PRO A 95 -5.94 4.01 9.40
C PRO A 95 -5.74 2.51 9.25
N ARG A 96 -5.04 2.12 8.17
CA ARG A 96 -4.72 0.70 7.90
C ARG A 96 -3.27 0.37 8.16
N GLY A 97 -2.41 1.35 8.16
CA GLY A 97 -1.00 1.14 8.38
C GLY A 97 -0.22 2.43 8.24
N LEU A 98 1.09 2.32 8.44
CA LEU A 98 2.01 3.45 8.36
C LEU A 98 3.11 3.12 7.37
N ILE A 99 3.29 3.97 6.36
CA ILE A 99 4.39 3.85 5.42
C ILE A 99 5.62 4.50 6.06
N THR A 100 6.62 3.69 6.37
CA THR A 100 7.84 4.15 7.05
C THR A 100 9.01 4.28 6.09
N ARG A 101 8.92 3.69 4.90
CA ARG A 101 9.98 3.71 3.91
C ARG A 101 9.40 3.61 2.51
N ILE A 102 10.03 4.30 1.57
CA ILE A 102 9.72 4.19 0.14
C ILE A 102 11.04 3.93 -0.59
N ALA A 103 11.08 2.88 -1.40
CA ALA A 103 12.24 2.56 -2.22
C ALA A 103 11.87 2.69 -3.69
N ILE A 104 12.82 3.19 -4.48
CA ILE A 104 12.64 3.35 -5.92
C ILE A 104 12.66 1.96 -6.58
N GLY A 105 11.72 1.74 -7.49
CA GLY A 105 11.63 0.50 -8.25
C GLY A 105 11.07 -0.67 -7.44
N ASN A 106 11.18 -1.87 -8.00
CA ASN A 106 10.76 -3.12 -7.36
C ASN A 106 11.88 -3.64 -6.45
N ALA A 107 12.02 -3.00 -5.28
CA ALA A 107 13.15 -3.21 -4.38
C ALA A 107 13.22 -4.62 -3.78
N GLU A 108 12.09 -5.32 -3.69
CA GLU A 108 11.99 -6.66 -3.11
C GLU A 108 11.80 -7.75 -4.16
N ASP A 109 11.92 -7.39 -5.42
CA ASP A 109 11.76 -8.32 -6.54
C ASP A 109 10.43 -9.10 -6.47
N LEU A 110 9.37 -8.35 -6.25
CA LEU A 110 8.01 -8.90 -6.13
C LEU A 110 7.38 -9.24 -7.48
#